data_45208ba33ab54c9b902d507dd5d1e121
#
_entry.id   45208ba33ab54c9b902d507dd5d1e121
#
_cell.length_a   1.000
_cell.length_b   1.000
_cell.length_c   1.000
_cell.angle_alpha   90.00
_cell.angle_beta   90.00
_cell.angle_gamma   90.00
#
_symmetry.space_group_name_H-M   'P 1'
#
loop_
_entity.id
_entity.type
_entity.pdbx_description
1 polymer ?
#
loop_
_entity_poly.entity_id
_entity_poly.type
_entity_poly.pdbx_seq_one_letter_code
_entity_poly.pdbx_strand_id
1 'polypeptide(L)'
;MPRLHTLFLLIAVNFPLEGVAKHWIHVDSDAPKSEKTALLILNGFGGTRGGCKAQMAYWEDSGMDVYIADVLLRKSLAVSTKALADFVEEYDLAEYGEIKAICYIAGAYLLHTQVLTTPMPNLTAIVYDRSPTQERAPAAAMERIPKLGMLKLGRVLRDLSEVDWPPVPTGEHLNKGLIIENRATPLMRFLQAEAKAMGPLVYDWRAIDSTAHDAFHVALDHDMMYVRWDVLGEPMRYFFEHGQFPEGLPRKRIHYRPFDARYPVPK
;
A
#
# COMPACT_ATOMS: atom_id res chain seq x y z
N MET A 1 31.43 15.26 8.54
CA MET A 1 30.78 15.67 7.29
C MET A 1 30.58 14.57 6.22
N PRO A 2 30.67 13.25 6.48
CA PRO A 2 30.37 12.23 5.47
C PRO A 2 28.88 11.87 5.34
N ARG A 3 27.99 12.44 6.17
CA ARG A 3 26.56 12.05 6.20
C ARG A 3 25.67 12.67 5.11
N LEU A 4 26.13 13.74 4.44
CA LEU A 4 25.31 14.43 3.42
C LEU A 4 25.30 13.67 2.07
N HIS A 5 26.40 13.03 1.71
CA HIS A 5 26.51 12.27 0.44
C HIS A 5 25.66 10.97 0.45
N THR A 6 25.56 10.33 1.62
CA THR A 6 24.72 9.12 1.79
C THR A 6 23.22 9.48 1.71
N LEU A 7 22.82 10.68 2.13
CA LEU A 7 21.45 11.15 2.02
C LEU A 7 21.02 11.35 0.57
N PHE A 8 21.90 11.83 -0.31
CA PHE A 8 21.58 12.00 -1.74
C PHE A 8 21.40 10.68 -2.47
N LEU A 9 22.09 9.61 -2.10
CA LEU A 9 21.92 8.28 -2.69
C LEU A 9 20.60 7.61 -2.25
N LEU A 10 20.17 7.84 -1.01
CA LEU A 10 18.94 7.26 -0.45
C LEU A 10 17.65 7.91 -0.99
N ILE A 11 17.75 9.10 -1.56
CA ILE A 11 16.61 9.86 -2.10
C ILE A 11 16.52 9.73 -3.63
N ALA A 12 17.39 8.95 -4.26
CA ALA A 12 17.31 8.61 -5.67
C ALA A 12 16.21 7.56 -5.97
N VAL A 13 15.07 7.63 -5.28
CA VAL A 13 13.85 6.98 -5.76
C VAL A 13 13.42 7.75 -7.01
N ASN A 14 13.50 7.09 -8.16
CA ASN A 14 13.04 7.64 -9.43
C ASN A 14 11.51 7.75 -9.40
N PHE A 15 10.99 8.85 -8.83
CA PHE A 15 9.61 9.23 -9.12
C PHE A 15 9.60 9.81 -10.53
N PRO A 16 8.72 9.36 -11.43
CA PRO A 16 8.56 10.00 -12.72
C PRO A 16 8.24 11.48 -12.50
N LEU A 17 9.00 12.35 -13.11
CA LEU A 17 8.65 13.75 -13.32
C LEU A 17 7.31 13.75 -14.08
N GLU A 18 6.39 14.62 -13.70
CA GLU A 18 5.02 14.78 -14.20
C GLU A 18 4.83 14.22 -15.61
N GLY A 19 4.57 12.93 -15.71
CA GLY A 19 4.07 12.25 -16.89
C GLY A 19 2.58 11.96 -16.66
N VAL A 20 1.85 11.79 -17.72
CA VAL A 20 0.50 11.25 -17.69
C VAL A 20 0.52 9.98 -16.83
N ALA A 21 -0.38 9.90 -15.82
CA ALA A 21 -0.51 8.72 -14.98
C ALA A 21 -0.53 7.46 -15.86
N LYS A 22 0.40 6.54 -15.61
CA LYS A 22 0.50 5.33 -16.42
C LYS A 22 -0.01 4.14 -15.62
N HIS A 23 -1.30 3.89 -15.78
CA HIS A 23 -1.90 2.68 -15.23
C HIS A 23 -1.34 1.43 -15.90
N TRP A 24 -1.29 0.34 -15.15
CA TRP A 24 -0.95 -0.98 -15.67
C TRP A 24 -2.22 -1.83 -15.61
N ILE A 25 -2.65 -2.33 -16.77
CA ILE A 25 -3.93 -3.00 -16.91
C ILE A 25 -3.73 -4.29 -17.69
N HIS A 26 -4.30 -5.37 -17.18
CA HIS A 26 -4.44 -6.65 -17.85
C HIS A 26 -5.88 -7.11 -17.75
N VAL A 27 -6.49 -7.40 -18.89
CA VAL A 27 -7.85 -7.94 -19.00
C VAL A 27 -7.74 -9.33 -19.61
N ASP A 28 -8.12 -10.34 -18.83
CA ASP A 28 -7.85 -11.74 -19.16
C ASP A 28 -8.81 -12.33 -20.22
N SER A 29 -10.05 -11.86 -20.30
CA SER A 29 -11.03 -12.45 -21.21
C SER A 29 -12.09 -11.46 -21.70
N ASP A 30 -12.82 -11.84 -22.77
CA ASP A 30 -13.95 -11.10 -23.34
C ASP A 30 -15.29 -11.37 -22.60
N ALA A 31 -15.28 -12.12 -21.49
CA ALA A 31 -16.46 -12.34 -20.68
C ALA A 31 -17.02 -11.02 -20.13
N PRO A 32 -18.33 -10.91 -19.90
CA PRO A 32 -18.92 -9.72 -19.31
C PRO A 32 -18.31 -9.41 -17.93
N LYS A 33 -18.06 -8.12 -17.61
CA LYS A 33 -17.52 -7.70 -16.33
C LYS A 33 -18.32 -8.24 -15.13
N SER A 34 -19.63 -8.34 -15.27
CA SER A 34 -20.53 -8.87 -14.22
C SER A 34 -20.26 -10.34 -13.83
N GLU A 35 -19.54 -11.08 -14.67
CA GLU A 35 -19.16 -12.47 -14.42
C GLU A 35 -17.69 -12.61 -14.01
N LYS A 36 -16.97 -11.48 -13.89
CA LYS A 36 -15.51 -11.43 -13.64
C LYS A 36 -15.20 -10.81 -12.29
N THR A 37 -14.00 -11.11 -11.82
CA THR A 37 -13.39 -10.49 -10.66
C THR A 37 -12.33 -9.48 -11.14
N ALA A 38 -12.37 -8.26 -10.65
CA ALA A 38 -11.30 -7.28 -10.80
C ALA A 38 -10.38 -7.29 -9.58
N LEU A 39 -9.07 -7.26 -9.80
CA LEU A 39 -8.07 -7.00 -8.78
C LEU A 39 -7.57 -5.55 -8.91
N LEU A 40 -7.94 -4.70 -7.96
CA LEU A 40 -7.51 -3.31 -7.88
C LEU A 40 -6.29 -3.18 -6.95
N ILE A 41 -5.14 -2.75 -7.49
CA ILE A 41 -3.92 -2.52 -6.71
C ILE A 41 -3.69 -1.01 -6.59
N LEU A 42 -3.73 -0.51 -5.36
CA LEU A 42 -3.51 0.90 -5.03
C LEU A 42 -2.17 1.08 -4.33
N ASN A 43 -1.19 1.51 -5.11
CA ASN A 43 0.15 1.75 -4.63
C ASN A 43 0.25 3.03 -3.78
N GLY A 44 1.26 3.07 -2.90
CA GLY A 44 1.71 4.27 -2.20
C GLY A 44 2.89 4.93 -2.90
N PHE A 45 3.66 5.71 -2.15
CA PHE A 45 4.88 6.37 -2.66
C PHE A 45 5.99 5.42 -3.15
N GLY A 46 5.93 4.14 -2.78
CA GLY A 46 6.85 3.09 -3.25
C GLY A 46 6.46 2.47 -4.60
N GLY A 47 5.34 2.85 -5.20
CA GLY A 47 4.83 2.34 -6.47
C GLY A 47 5.74 2.71 -7.64
N THR A 48 6.92 2.10 -7.73
CA THR A 48 7.86 2.28 -8.83
C THR A 48 7.45 1.45 -10.05
N ARG A 49 7.98 1.81 -11.23
CA ARG A 49 7.78 1.01 -12.44
C ARG A 49 8.21 -0.46 -12.26
N GLY A 50 9.29 -0.70 -11.49
CA GLY A 50 9.76 -2.06 -11.16
C GLY A 50 8.77 -2.82 -10.28
N GLY A 51 8.20 -2.15 -9.28
CA GLY A 51 7.14 -2.70 -8.43
C GLY A 51 5.89 -3.05 -9.22
N CYS A 52 5.37 -2.11 -10.03
CA CYS A 52 4.20 -2.37 -10.89
C CYS A 52 4.44 -3.54 -11.86
N LYS A 53 5.66 -3.63 -12.43
CA LYS A 53 6.01 -4.76 -13.30
C LYS A 53 5.99 -6.09 -12.53
N ALA A 54 6.53 -6.12 -11.32
CA ALA A 54 6.53 -7.32 -10.49
C ALA A 54 5.12 -7.73 -10.04
N GLN A 55 4.29 -6.74 -9.69
CA GLN A 55 2.86 -6.94 -9.37
C GLN A 55 2.12 -7.54 -10.57
N MET A 56 2.24 -6.93 -11.75
CA MET A 56 1.58 -7.40 -12.95
C MET A 56 2.02 -8.83 -13.30
N ALA A 57 3.33 -9.10 -13.35
CA ALA A 57 3.87 -10.42 -13.69
C ALA A 57 3.43 -11.53 -12.73
N TYR A 58 3.04 -11.20 -11.49
CA TYR A 58 2.50 -12.19 -10.56
C TYR A 58 1.00 -12.42 -10.77
N TRP A 59 0.25 -11.36 -11.11
CA TRP A 59 -1.21 -11.41 -11.13
C TRP A 59 -1.82 -11.60 -12.52
N GLU A 60 -1.07 -11.37 -13.63
CA GLU A 60 -1.59 -11.46 -14.99
C GLU A 60 -2.17 -12.84 -15.37
N ASP A 61 -1.69 -13.92 -14.73
CA ASP A 61 -2.19 -15.28 -14.91
C ASP A 61 -3.16 -15.72 -13.80
N SER A 62 -3.74 -14.80 -13.04
CA SER A 62 -4.60 -15.13 -11.89
C SER A 62 -6.06 -15.48 -12.27
N GLY A 63 -6.45 -15.24 -13.50
CA GLY A 63 -7.85 -15.31 -13.96
C GLY A 63 -8.70 -14.11 -13.53
N MET A 64 -8.08 -13.08 -12.94
CA MET A 64 -8.71 -11.80 -12.61
C MET A 64 -8.29 -10.71 -13.62
N ASP A 65 -9.15 -9.75 -13.88
CA ASP A 65 -8.73 -8.53 -14.56
C ASP A 65 -7.94 -7.66 -13.58
N VAL A 66 -6.70 -7.30 -13.92
CA VAL A 66 -5.77 -6.64 -13.01
C VAL A 66 -5.63 -5.15 -13.34
N TYR A 67 -5.84 -4.32 -12.34
CA TYR A 67 -5.75 -2.86 -12.42
C TYR A 67 -4.77 -2.32 -11.39
N ILE A 68 -3.59 -1.87 -11.82
CA ILE A 68 -2.64 -1.17 -10.96
C ILE A 68 -2.80 0.32 -11.25
N ALA A 69 -3.50 1.03 -10.38
CA ALA A 69 -3.85 2.42 -10.57
C ALA A 69 -2.72 3.36 -10.11
N ASP A 70 -2.16 4.13 -11.03
CA ASP A 70 -1.18 5.20 -10.73
C ASP A 70 -1.95 6.50 -10.46
N VAL A 71 -2.50 6.62 -9.26
CA VAL A 71 -3.41 7.71 -8.85
C VAL A 71 -2.89 8.54 -7.69
N LEU A 72 -1.75 8.17 -7.07
CA LEU A 72 -1.14 8.97 -6.01
C LEU A 72 -0.32 10.12 -6.63
N LEU A 73 -0.96 11.25 -6.84
CA LEU A 73 -0.39 12.39 -7.57
C LEU A 73 0.28 13.38 -6.64
N ARG A 74 1.44 13.91 -7.04
CA ARG A 74 2.26 14.86 -6.25
C ARG A 74 1.55 16.16 -5.92
N LYS A 75 0.52 16.54 -6.68
CA LYS A 75 -0.16 17.83 -6.61
C LYS A 75 -0.90 18.04 -5.29
N SER A 76 -1.71 17.06 -4.88
CA SER A 76 -2.38 17.03 -3.57
C SER A 76 -3.13 15.71 -3.37
N LEU A 77 -3.52 15.45 -2.13
CA LEU A 77 -4.34 14.31 -1.77
C LEU A 77 -5.74 14.38 -2.40
N ALA A 78 -6.34 15.56 -2.42
CA ALA A 78 -7.64 15.77 -3.08
C ALA A 78 -7.60 15.49 -4.59
N VAL A 79 -6.51 15.86 -5.28
CA VAL A 79 -6.33 15.52 -6.70
C VAL A 79 -6.16 14.00 -6.88
N SER A 80 -5.45 13.35 -5.96
CA SER A 80 -5.27 11.88 -5.98
C SER A 80 -6.59 11.14 -5.75
N THR A 81 -7.42 11.61 -4.81
CA THR A 81 -8.75 11.04 -4.56
C THR A 81 -9.64 11.18 -5.79
N LYS A 82 -9.65 12.37 -6.42
CA LYS A 82 -10.40 12.54 -7.67
C LYS A 82 -9.86 11.63 -8.78
N ALA A 83 -8.56 11.49 -8.92
CA ALA A 83 -7.95 10.60 -9.93
C ALA A 83 -8.37 9.13 -9.73
N LEU A 84 -8.54 8.67 -8.47
CA LEU A 84 -9.08 7.33 -8.23
C LEU A 84 -10.56 7.24 -8.61
N ALA A 85 -11.37 8.25 -8.31
CA ALA A 85 -12.77 8.26 -8.71
C ALA A 85 -12.93 8.23 -10.23
N ASP A 86 -12.16 9.07 -10.95
CA ASP A 86 -12.12 9.10 -12.41
C ASP A 86 -11.66 7.73 -12.98
N PHE A 87 -10.67 7.08 -12.34
CA PHE A 87 -10.21 5.75 -12.73
C PHE A 87 -11.29 4.67 -12.56
N VAL A 88 -12.00 4.68 -11.42
CA VAL A 88 -13.09 3.73 -11.16
C VAL A 88 -14.20 3.88 -12.21
N GLU A 89 -14.51 5.10 -12.60
CA GLU A 89 -15.49 5.42 -13.65
C GLU A 89 -14.97 5.05 -15.05
N GLU A 90 -13.75 5.43 -15.41
CA GLU A 90 -13.13 5.19 -16.74
C GLU A 90 -13.07 3.68 -17.08
N TYR A 91 -12.81 2.85 -16.07
CA TYR A 91 -12.70 1.40 -16.26
C TYR A 91 -13.96 0.63 -15.84
N ASP A 92 -15.08 1.33 -15.57
CA ASP A 92 -16.38 0.75 -15.18
C ASP A 92 -16.23 -0.32 -14.08
N LEU A 93 -15.42 -0.04 -13.05
CA LEU A 93 -15.16 -1.03 -12.00
C LEU A 93 -16.41 -1.41 -11.22
N ALA A 94 -17.43 -0.55 -11.17
CA ALA A 94 -18.72 -0.85 -10.58
C ALA A 94 -19.50 -1.95 -11.31
N GLU A 95 -19.16 -2.25 -12.57
CA GLU A 95 -19.84 -3.27 -13.38
C GLU A 95 -19.30 -4.69 -13.15
N TYR A 96 -18.16 -4.84 -12.44
CA TYR A 96 -17.61 -6.15 -12.11
C TYR A 96 -18.51 -6.89 -11.12
N GLY A 97 -18.61 -8.22 -11.28
CA GLY A 97 -19.30 -9.08 -10.34
C GLY A 97 -18.64 -9.07 -8.96
N GLU A 98 -17.33 -8.93 -8.93
CA GLU A 98 -16.52 -8.86 -7.71
C GLU A 98 -15.32 -7.93 -7.88
N ILE A 99 -14.96 -7.20 -6.83
CA ILE A 99 -13.68 -6.48 -6.72
C ILE A 99 -12.92 -6.97 -5.50
N LYS A 100 -11.65 -7.29 -5.70
CA LYS A 100 -10.65 -7.52 -4.65
C LYS A 100 -9.63 -6.40 -4.71
N ALA A 101 -9.12 -5.96 -3.57
CA ALA A 101 -8.16 -4.86 -3.53
C ALA A 101 -6.90 -5.22 -2.76
N ILE A 102 -5.75 -4.72 -3.23
CA ILE A 102 -4.49 -4.68 -2.49
C ILE A 102 -4.14 -3.21 -2.29
N CYS A 103 -4.01 -2.79 -1.03
CA CYS A 103 -3.77 -1.41 -0.68
C CYS A 103 -2.48 -1.25 0.10
N TYR A 104 -1.55 -0.49 -0.46
CA TYR A 104 -0.42 0.06 0.28
C TYR A 104 -0.88 1.30 1.04
N ILE A 105 -0.10 1.75 2.03
CA ILE A 105 -0.50 2.76 3.02
C ILE A 105 -1.29 3.93 2.43
N ALA A 106 -0.70 4.70 1.50
CA ALA A 106 -1.39 5.84 0.89
C ALA A 106 -2.54 5.40 -0.04
N GLY A 107 -2.40 4.23 -0.69
CA GLY A 107 -3.48 3.62 -1.48
C GLY A 107 -4.69 3.25 -0.62
N ALA A 108 -4.47 2.81 0.63
CA ALA A 108 -5.55 2.55 1.56
C ALA A 108 -6.36 3.81 1.89
N TYR A 109 -5.68 4.95 2.11
CA TYR A 109 -6.37 6.24 2.28
C TYR A 109 -7.28 6.55 1.09
N LEU A 110 -6.78 6.39 -0.13
CA LEU A 110 -7.55 6.68 -1.34
C LEU A 110 -8.76 5.75 -1.47
N LEU A 111 -8.59 4.45 -1.20
CA LEU A 111 -9.71 3.50 -1.24
C LEU A 111 -10.76 3.82 -0.18
N HIS A 112 -10.36 4.12 1.06
CA HIS A 112 -11.31 4.47 2.13
C HIS A 112 -12.12 5.70 1.75
N THR A 113 -11.46 6.74 1.22
CA THR A 113 -12.16 7.95 0.76
C THR A 113 -13.10 7.64 -0.39
N GLN A 114 -12.69 6.80 -1.34
CA GLN A 114 -13.54 6.38 -2.47
C GLN A 114 -14.79 5.66 -1.98
N VAL A 115 -14.65 4.66 -1.10
CA VAL A 115 -15.78 3.88 -0.58
C VAL A 115 -16.76 4.74 0.24
N LEU A 116 -16.24 5.76 0.96
CA LEU A 116 -17.08 6.71 1.71
C LEU A 116 -17.90 7.63 0.79
N THR A 117 -17.30 8.06 -0.32
CA THR A 117 -17.95 9.02 -1.24
C THR A 117 -18.82 8.32 -2.27
N THR A 118 -18.41 7.14 -2.72
CA THR A 118 -19.12 6.34 -3.71
C THR A 118 -19.06 4.88 -3.27
N PRO A 119 -20.17 4.31 -2.76
CA PRO A 119 -20.20 2.92 -2.33
C PRO A 119 -19.77 1.95 -3.44
N MET A 120 -18.99 0.95 -3.08
CA MET A 120 -18.52 -0.14 -3.95
C MET A 120 -19.08 -1.47 -3.41
N PRO A 121 -20.36 -1.79 -3.68
CA PRO A 121 -21.01 -2.97 -3.08
C PRO A 121 -20.40 -4.30 -3.54
N ASN A 122 -19.71 -4.31 -4.67
CA ASN A 122 -19.00 -5.45 -5.23
C ASN A 122 -17.55 -5.60 -4.71
N LEU A 123 -17.08 -4.72 -3.80
CA LEU A 123 -15.80 -4.86 -3.10
C LEU A 123 -15.95 -5.90 -1.99
N THR A 124 -15.37 -7.09 -2.18
CA THR A 124 -15.57 -8.24 -1.27
C THR A 124 -14.34 -8.56 -0.43
N ALA A 125 -13.14 -8.16 -0.87
CA ALA A 125 -11.93 -8.42 -0.12
C ALA A 125 -10.90 -7.28 -0.25
N ILE A 126 -10.21 -6.98 0.85
CA ILE A 126 -9.08 -6.04 0.86
C ILE A 126 -7.91 -6.67 1.60
N VAL A 127 -6.74 -6.67 0.99
CA VAL A 127 -5.48 -6.95 1.68
C VAL A 127 -4.72 -5.63 1.84
N TYR A 128 -4.43 -5.27 3.08
CA TYR A 128 -3.66 -4.08 3.43
C TYR A 128 -2.21 -4.42 3.73
N ASP A 129 -1.30 -3.71 3.09
CA ASP A 129 0.06 -3.56 3.56
C ASP A 129 0.10 -2.51 4.68
N ARG A 130 0.46 -2.92 5.88
CA ARG A 130 0.53 -2.08 7.07
C ARG A 130 1.95 -2.05 7.63
N SER A 131 2.47 -0.86 7.76
CA SER A 131 3.81 -0.63 8.27
C SER A 131 3.81 0.35 9.44
N PRO A 132 3.91 -0.14 10.70
CA PRO A 132 3.94 0.76 11.87
C PRO A 132 5.06 1.79 11.83
N THR A 133 6.11 1.55 11.04
CA THR A 133 7.19 2.52 10.84
C THR A 133 6.91 3.48 9.69
N GLN A 134 6.50 2.95 8.53
CA GLN A 134 6.35 3.73 7.30
C GLN A 134 5.10 4.63 7.31
N GLU A 135 4.06 4.25 8.03
CA GLU A 135 2.87 5.09 8.25
C GLU A 135 3.20 6.45 8.89
N ARG A 136 4.34 6.53 9.60
CA ARG A 136 4.85 7.77 10.20
C ARG A 136 5.72 8.59 9.25
N ALA A 137 6.04 8.06 8.06
CA ALA A 137 6.95 8.71 7.13
C ALA A 137 6.52 10.13 6.72
N PRO A 138 5.24 10.39 6.40
CA PRO A 138 4.82 11.73 6.04
C PRO A 138 5.10 12.76 7.14
N ALA A 139 4.66 12.50 8.36
CA ALA A 139 4.85 13.40 9.48
C ALA A 139 6.33 13.55 9.85
N ALA A 140 7.08 12.44 9.94
CA ALA A 140 8.51 12.47 10.25
C ALA A 140 9.35 13.21 9.19
N ALA A 141 8.99 13.07 7.92
CA ALA A 141 9.66 13.78 6.83
C ALA A 141 9.34 15.29 6.85
N MET A 142 8.08 15.65 7.14
CA MET A 142 7.67 17.03 7.25
C MET A 142 8.32 17.74 8.45
N GLU A 143 8.60 17.03 9.54
CA GLU A 143 9.33 17.56 10.68
C GLU A 143 10.82 17.76 10.38
N ARG A 144 11.50 16.75 9.82
CA ARG A 144 12.96 16.74 9.66
C ARG A 144 13.47 17.35 8.37
N ILE A 145 12.80 17.09 7.25
CA ILE A 145 13.27 17.46 5.90
C ILE A 145 12.13 18.05 5.04
N PRO A 146 11.32 19.02 5.53
CA PRO A 146 10.09 19.46 4.85
C PRO A 146 10.33 19.91 3.41
N LYS A 147 11.36 20.73 3.17
CA LYS A 147 11.66 21.25 1.83
C LYS A 147 12.04 20.12 0.85
N LEU A 148 12.86 19.17 1.30
CA LEU A 148 13.30 18.05 0.46
C LEU A 148 12.16 17.05 0.23
N GLY A 149 11.38 16.75 1.25
CA GLY A 149 10.18 15.92 1.16
C GLY A 149 9.18 16.49 0.15
N MET A 150 8.85 17.76 0.27
CA MET A 150 7.96 18.46 -0.66
C MET A 150 8.53 18.53 -2.08
N LEU A 151 9.83 18.74 -2.25
CA LEU A 151 10.48 18.75 -3.56
C LEU A 151 10.37 17.38 -4.24
N LYS A 152 10.50 16.29 -3.50
CA LYS A 152 10.49 14.91 -4.03
C LYS A 152 9.08 14.35 -4.18
N LEU A 153 8.24 14.46 -3.17
CA LEU A 153 6.93 13.82 -3.11
C LEU A 153 5.76 14.77 -3.40
N GLY A 154 6.03 16.08 -3.45
CA GLY A 154 5.01 17.08 -3.70
C GLY A 154 4.14 17.40 -2.48
N ARG A 155 3.07 18.18 -2.72
CA ARG A 155 2.15 18.62 -1.67
C ARG A 155 1.42 17.47 -1.00
N VAL A 156 1.16 16.38 -1.71
CA VAL A 156 0.49 15.18 -1.19
C VAL A 156 1.20 14.61 0.06
N LEU A 157 2.51 14.79 0.20
CA LEU A 157 3.24 14.39 1.41
C LEU A 157 2.78 15.19 2.64
N ARG A 158 2.62 16.52 2.48
CA ARG A 158 2.10 17.38 3.55
C ARG A 158 0.66 17.01 3.87
N ASP A 159 -0.17 16.88 2.85
CA ASP A 159 -1.57 16.56 3.05
C ASP A 159 -1.71 15.25 3.86
N LEU A 160 -0.93 14.20 3.53
CA LEU A 160 -0.91 12.94 4.29
C LEU A 160 -0.33 13.05 5.72
N SER A 161 0.49 14.08 6.00
CA SER A 161 1.01 14.31 7.35
C SER A 161 0.02 15.02 8.28
N GLU A 162 -0.98 15.68 7.73
CA GLU A 162 -1.92 16.55 8.44
C GLU A 162 -3.36 16.00 8.43
N VAL A 163 -3.67 15.04 7.55
CA VAL A 163 -5.04 14.56 7.36
C VAL A 163 -5.44 13.52 8.42
N ASP A 164 -6.69 13.63 8.85
CA ASP A 164 -7.34 12.53 9.57
C ASP A 164 -7.71 11.41 8.59
N TRP A 165 -7.35 10.18 8.96
CA TRP A 165 -7.66 9.02 8.12
C TRP A 165 -9.15 8.74 8.12
N PRO A 166 -9.74 8.49 6.93
CA PRO A 166 -11.13 8.08 6.86
C PRO A 166 -11.31 6.72 7.56
N PRO A 167 -12.52 6.44 8.09
CA PRO A 167 -12.79 5.16 8.71
C PRO A 167 -12.52 4.01 7.75
N VAL A 168 -12.04 2.90 8.32
CA VAL A 168 -11.82 1.67 7.55
C VAL A 168 -13.16 1.16 7.03
N PRO A 169 -13.27 0.81 5.75
CA PRO A 169 -14.50 0.23 5.20
C PRO A 169 -14.96 -0.99 5.98
N THR A 170 -16.26 -1.09 6.21
CA THR A 170 -16.90 -2.22 6.90
C THR A 170 -18.08 -2.71 6.08
N GLY A 171 -18.38 -4.01 6.15
CA GLY A 171 -19.52 -4.64 5.47
C GLY A 171 -19.56 -6.12 5.80
N GLU A 172 -20.75 -6.70 5.85
CA GLU A 172 -20.95 -8.12 6.19
C GLU A 172 -20.22 -9.08 5.22
N HIS A 173 -20.00 -8.62 3.98
CA HIS A 173 -19.37 -9.43 2.92
C HIS A 173 -17.93 -8.98 2.62
N LEU A 174 -17.40 -8.00 3.38
CA LEU A 174 -16.08 -7.45 3.13
C LEU A 174 -15.02 -8.14 4.01
N ASN A 175 -14.25 -9.04 3.42
CA ASN A 175 -13.11 -9.67 4.09
C ASN A 175 -11.89 -8.73 4.08
N LYS A 176 -11.22 -8.57 5.22
CA LYS A 176 -10.04 -7.73 5.37
C LYS A 176 -8.88 -8.48 5.98
N GLY A 177 -7.74 -8.48 5.27
CA GLY A 177 -6.48 -9.07 5.70
C GLY A 177 -5.40 -8.01 5.89
N LEU A 178 -4.58 -8.15 6.94
CA LEU A 178 -3.46 -7.26 7.20
C LEU A 178 -2.13 -7.99 7.06
N ILE A 179 -1.21 -7.43 6.28
CA ILE A 179 0.19 -7.87 6.22
C ILE A 179 1.01 -6.83 6.95
N ILE A 180 1.65 -7.21 8.07
CA ILE A 180 2.32 -6.27 8.95
C ILE A 180 3.82 -6.35 8.78
N GLU A 181 4.40 -5.30 8.24
CA GLU A 181 5.84 -5.16 8.07
C GLU A 181 6.55 -5.05 9.42
N ASN A 182 7.66 -5.76 9.56
CA ASN A 182 8.45 -5.73 10.80
C ASN A 182 9.79 -4.98 10.67
N ARG A 183 10.08 -4.39 9.51
CA ARG A 183 11.34 -3.67 9.25
C ARG A 183 11.08 -2.25 8.78
N ALA A 184 11.98 -1.36 9.17
CA ALA A 184 11.99 0.02 8.68
C ALA A 184 12.82 0.12 7.39
N THR A 185 12.34 0.87 6.42
CA THR A 185 13.11 1.26 5.22
C THR A 185 14.35 2.07 5.59
N PRO A 186 15.34 2.20 4.68
CA PRO A 186 16.46 3.12 4.88
C PRO A 186 16.03 4.55 5.23
N LEU A 187 14.96 5.06 4.61
CA LEU A 187 14.40 6.36 4.92
C LEU A 187 13.90 6.42 6.37
N MET A 188 13.13 5.43 6.81
CA MET A 188 12.60 5.41 8.17
C MET A 188 13.70 5.20 9.22
N ARG A 189 14.77 4.50 8.89
CA ARG A 189 15.97 4.45 9.77
C ARG A 189 16.63 5.83 9.91
N PHE A 190 16.66 6.61 8.84
CA PHE A 190 17.15 8.00 8.89
C PHE A 190 16.21 8.93 9.70
N LEU A 191 14.89 8.72 9.60
CA LEU A 191 13.85 9.47 10.32
C LEU A 191 13.48 8.84 11.68
N GLN A 192 14.33 7.96 12.22
CA GLN A 192 14.02 7.16 13.41
C GLN A 192 13.70 8.00 14.64
N ALA A 193 14.39 9.15 14.83
CA ALA A 193 14.19 10.00 15.99
C ALA A 193 12.79 10.61 15.98
N GLU A 194 12.39 11.18 14.87
CA GLU A 194 11.08 11.78 14.65
C GLU A 194 9.96 10.72 14.73
N ALA A 195 10.16 9.57 14.08
CA ALA A 195 9.20 8.48 14.15
C ALA A 195 9.00 7.94 15.58
N LYS A 196 10.06 7.86 16.39
CA LYS A 196 9.95 7.44 17.80
C LYS A 196 9.30 8.49 18.69
N ALA A 197 9.49 9.77 18.40
CA ALA A 197 8.86 10.87 19.16
C ALA A 197 7.32 10.84 19.08
N MET A 198 6.75 10.23 18.03
CA MET A 198 5.31 10.04 17.85
C MET A 198 4.72 8.93 18.75
N GLY A 199 5.50 8.38 19.68
CA GLY A 199 5.05 7.34 20.61
C GLY A 199 5.37 5.90 20.16
N PRO A 200 4.82 4.89 20.84
CA PRO A 200 5.10 3.49 20.57
C PRO A 200 4.58 3.05 19.17
N LEU A 201 5.30 2.12 18.54
CA LEU A 201 4.83 1.47 17.30
C LEU A 201 3.82 0.37 17.63
N VAL A 202 2.68 0.39 16.97
CA VAL A 202 1.61 -0.58 17.15
C VAL A 202 1.78 -1.73 16.15
N TYR A 203 1.92 -2.96 16.66
CA TYR A 203 2.06 -4.19 15.87
C TYR A 203 0.92 -5.19 16.13
N ASP A 204 0.08 -4.93 17.13
CA ASP A 204 -1.11 -5.73 17.33
C ASP A 204 -2.14 -5.38 16.23
N TRP A 205 -2.45 -6.34 15.40
CA TRP A 205 -3.33 -6.13 14.27
C TRP A 205 -4.76 -5.75 14.67
N ARG A 206 -5.23 -6.23 15.82
CA ARG A 206 -6.55 -5.85 16.35
C ARG A 206 -6.59 -4.40 16.84
N ALA A 207 -5.45 -3.88 17.28
CA ALA A 207 -5.33 -2.46 17.62
C ALA A 207 -5.15 -1.58 16.35
N ILE A 208 -4.67 -2.16 15.24
CA ILE A 208 -4.57 -1.48 13.94
C ILE A 208 -5.95 -1.42 13.26
N ASP A 209 -6.65 -2.57 13.18
CA ASP A 209 -8.01 -2.67 12.65
C ASP A 209 -8.75 -3.81 13.38
N SER A 210 -9.64 -3.45 14.30
CA SER A 210 -10.43 -4.42 15.06
C SER A 210 -11.46 -5.17 14.22
N THR A 211 -11.71 -4.72 13.00
CA THR A 211 -12.66 -5.32 12.06
C THR A 211 -11.97 -6.17 10.98
N ALA A 212 -10.63 -6.30 11.03
CA ALA A 212 -9.91 -7.22 10.16
C ALA A 212 -10.20 -8.68 10.52
N HIS A 213 -10.24 -9.54 9.52
CA HIS A 213 -10.55 -10.97 9.67
C HIS A 213 -9.31 -11.76 10.06
N ASP A 214 -8.17 -11.41 9.47
CA ASP A 214 -6.91 -12.09 9.73
C ASP A 214 -5.70 -11.19 9.47
N ALA A 215 -4.54 -11.58 10.02
CA ALA A 215 -3.29 -10.85 9.82
C ALA A 215 -2.08 -11.78 9.93
N PHE A 216 -0.98 -11.41 9.26
CA PHE A 216 0.32 -12.01 9.53
C PHE A 216 1.46 -10.99 9.46
N HIS A 217 2.62 -11.36 10.01
CA HIS A 217 3.79 -10.51 10.05
C HIS A 217 4.84 -10.97 9.04
N VAL A 218 5.48 -10.00 8.38
CA VAL A 218 6.57 -10.27 7.44
C VAL A 218 7.86 -9.59 7.90
N ALA A 219 9.00 -10.22 7.61
CA ALA A 219 10.32 -9.64 7.86
C ALA A 219 10.79 -8.73 6.70
N LEU A 220 9.85 -8.18 5.94
CA LEU A 220 10.11 -7.24 4.85
C LEU A 220 10.03 -5.80 5.35
N ASP A 221 10.65 -4.88 4.65
CA ASP A 221 10.39 -3.46 4.74
C ASP A 221 9.51 -3.00 3.57
N HIS A 222 9.00 -1.79 3.66
CA HIS A 222 8.01 -1.26 2.71
C HIS A 222 8.47 -1.28 1.24
N ASP A 223 9.75 -1.03 0.97
CA ASP A 223 10.27 -1.04 -0.39
C ASP A 223 10.24 -2.46 -0.99
N MET A 224 10.36 -3.49 -0.15
CA MET A 224 10.30 -4.89 -0.55
C MET A 224 8.87 -5.40 -0.79
N MET A 225 7.87 -4.80 -0.15
CA MET A 225 6.47 -5.20 -0.33
C MET A 225 5.99 -5.09 -1.78
N TYR A 226 6.61 -4.22 -2.57
CA TYR A 226 6.26 -4.04 -3.99
C TYR A 226 6.85 -5.10 -4.92
N VAL A 227 7.86 -5.86 -4.49
CA VAL A 227 8.64 -6.72 -5.39
C VAL A 227 8.79 -8.17 -4.91
N ARG A 228 8.55 -8.47 -3.62
CA ARG A 228 8.74 -9.81 -3.05
C ARG A 228 7.47 -10.67 -3.15
N TRP A 229 6.99 -10.82 -4.38
CA TRP A 229 5.80 -11.65 -4.69
C TRP A 229 6.02 -13.13 -4.46
N ASP A 230 7.28 -13.58 -4.42
CA ASP A 230 7.68 -14.91 -3.95
C ASP A 230 7.31 -15.18 -2.48
N VAL A 231 7.18 -14.13 -1.66
CA VAL A 231 6.79 -14.21 -0.24
C VAL A 231 5.32 -13.85 -0.02
N LEU A 232 4.82 -12.88 -0.77
CA LEU A 232 3.52 -12.24 -0.50
C LEU A 232 2.39 -12.82 -1.35
N GLY A 233 2.70 -13.27 -2.55
CA GLY A 233 1.69 -13.57 -3.55
C GLY A 233 0.77 -14.71 -3.14
N GLU A 234 1.34 -15.87 -2.79
CA GLU A 234 0.55 -17.02 -2.39
C GLU A 234 -0.32 -16.77 -1.14
N PRO A 235 0.19 -16.14 -0.06
CA PRO A 235 -0.65 -15.73 1.06
C PRO A 235 -1.82 -14.82 0.66
N MET A 236 -1.60 -13.84 -0.22
CA MET A 236 -2.67 -12.95 -0.67
C MET A 236 -3.70 -13.69 -1.54
N ARG A 237 -3.25 -14.57 -2.45
CA ARG A 237 -4.13 -15.39 -3.28
C ARG A 237 -5.01 -16.27 -2.40
N TYR A 238 -4.41 -16.97 -1.45
CA TYR A 238 -5.12 -17.81 -0.49
C TYR A 238 -6.16 -17.00 0.31
N PHE A 239 -5.78 -15.78 0.76
CA PHE A 239 -6.72 -14.91 1.46
C PHE A 239 -7.92 -14.52 0.58
N PHE A 240 -7.70 -14.20 -0.68
CA PHE A 240 -8.77 -13.86 -1.61
C PHE A 240 -9.73 -15.03 -1.90
N GLU A 241 -9.28 -16.25 -1.73
CA GLU A 241 -10.09 -17.45 -1.94
C GLU A 241 -10.82 -17.90 -0.66
N HIS A 242 -10.20 -17.71 0.52
CA HIS A 242 -10.65 -18.32 1.77
C HIS A 242 -11.03 -17.31 2.86
N GLY A 243 -10.80 -16.02 2.69
CA GLY A 243 -11.05 -14.98 3.68
C GLY A 243 -10.09 -14.97 4.88
N GLN A 244 -9.05 -15.81 4.86
CA GLN A 244 -8.01 -15.92 5.89
C GLN A 244 -6.67 -16.27 5.25
N PHE A 245 -5.58 -15.93 5.88
CA PHE A 245 -4.25 -16.30 5.42
C PHE A 245 -3.92 -17.76 5.75
N PRO A 246 -3.00 -18.42 4.99
CA PRO A 246 -2.60 -19.80 5.26
C PRO A 246 -2.16 -20.02 6.72
N GLU A 247 -2.40 -21.22 7.25
CA GLU A 247 -1.83 -21.65 8.51
C GLU A 247 -0.29 -21.66 8.43
N GLY A 248 0.37 -21.49 9.60
CA GLY A 248 1.83 -21.51 9.68
C GLY A 248 2.51 -20.17 9.40
N LEU A 249 1.81 -19.16 8.90
CA LEU A 249 2.37 -17.81 8.80
C LEU A 249 2.53 -17.16 10.18
N PRO A 250 3.55 -16.29 10.38
CA PRO A 250 3.79 -15.63 11.67
C PRO A 250 2.61 -14.73 12.07
N ARG A 251 1.90 -15.09 13.14
CA ARG A 251 0.78 -14.29 13.68
C ARG A 251 1.22 -13.29 14.75
N LYS A 252 2.52 -13.26 15.06
CA LYS A 252 3.13 -12.36 16.03
C LYS A 252 4.32 -11.66 15.42
N ARG A 253 4.65 -10.50 15.99
CA ARG A 253 5.80 -9.71 15.59
C ARG A 253 7.08 -10.52 15.53
N ILE A 254 7.77 -10.48 14.38
CA ILE A 254 9.00 -11.22 14.10
C ILE A 254 10.23 -10.46 14.60
N HIS A 255 10.24 -9.13 14.45
CA HIS A 255 11.35 -8.25 14.83
C HIS A 255 10.95 -7.20 15.84
N TYR A 256 11.68 -7.15 16.97
CA TYR A 256 11.47 -6.16 18.03
C TYR A 256 12.32 -4.88 17.85
N ARG A 257 13.24 -4.86 16.89
CA ARG A 257 14.12 -3.72 16.57
C ARG A 257 13.97 -3.34 15.09
N PRO A 258 12.85 -2.76 14.66
CA PRO A 258 12.54 -2.55 13.25
C PRO A 258 13.56 -1.63 12.55
N PHE A 259 14.20 -0.72 13.28
CA PHE A 259 15.21 0.20 12.75
C PHE A 259 16.63 -0.40 12.69
N ASP A 260 16.84 -1.62 13.15
CA ASP A 260 18.16 -2.29 13.10
C ASP A 260 18.38 -2.90 11.71
N ALA A 261 19.36 -2.34 10.97
CA ALA A 261 19.68 -2.79 9.61
C ALA A 261 20.33 -4.18 9.54
N ARG A 262 20.81 -4.73 10.68
CA ARG A 262 21.56 -6.00 10.73
C ARG A 262 20.67 -7.24 10.63
N TYR A 263 19.36 -7.09 10.78
CA TYR A 263 18.46 -8.24 10.61
C TYR A 263 18.46 -8.68 9.16
N PRO A 264 18.76 -9.96 8.88
CA PRO A 264 18.76 -10.45 7.51
C PRO A 264 17.36 -10.38 6.90
N VAL A 265 17.33 -10.05 5.62
CA VAL A 265 16.11 -10.22 4.81
C VAL A 265 15.95 -11.73 4.60
N PRO A 266 14.72 -12.28 4.70
CA PRO A 266 14.48 -13.65 4.25
C PRO A 266 14.96 -13.82 2.81
N LYS A 267 15.73 -14.91 2.57
CA LYS A 267 16.21 -15.26 1.23
C LYS A 267 15.05 -15.76 0.40
#